data_ad1391d3825d4662f5a867410805ff45
#
_entry.id   ad1391d3825d4662f5a867410805ff45
#
_cell.length_a   1.000
_cell.length_b   1.000
_cell.length_c   1.000
_cell.angle_alpha   90.00
_cell.angle_beta   90.00
_cell.angle_gamma   90.00
#
_symmetry.space_group_name_H-M   'P 1'
#
loop_
_entity.id
_entity.type
_entity.pdbx_description
1 polymer ?
#
loop_
_entity_poly.entity_id
_entity_poly.type
_entity_poly.pdbx_seq_one_letter_code
_entity_poly.pdbx_strand_id
1 'polypeptide(L)'
;IMTIRIGINPLTWTNDDLPSLGASTPLSQCLSEGKLAGYAGFELGNKFPRESDQLNQVLAEHELALISGWYSGKLLEHSVEDEIKAIEDHLQLLKQCGSTVMVYCEVTGCIHGEQNTPLSKRPTIAADAWQDYGNRLSKVANYCLSQGVQLAYHHHMGTIVETSEEIDLLMENTSESLGLLLDTGHLTYAGGDPIATFKKYQNRIVH
;
A
#
# COMPACT_ATOMS: atom_id res chain seq x y z
N ILE A 1 2.68 -28.76 -4.51
CA ILE A 1 3.09 -27.75 -5.53
C ILE A 1 2.52 -26.43 -5.02
N MET A 2 3.40 -25.48 -4.71
CA MET A 2 2.97 -24.14 -4.32
C MET A 2 2.46 -23.44 -5.58
N THR A 3 1.16 -23.10 -5.63
CA THR A 3 0.57 -22.40 -6.77
C THR A 3 0.74 -20.90 -6.50
N ILE A 4 1.45 -20.20 -7.37
CA ILE A 4 1.54 -18.73 -7.33
C ILE A 4 0.19 -18.17 -7.71
N ARG A 5 -0.34 -17.27 -6.87
CA ARG A 5 -1.53 -16.47 -7.17
C ARG A 5 -1.11 -15.04 -7.45
N ILE A 6 -1.58 -14.49 -8.56
CA ILE A 6 -1.27 -13.13 -8.98
C ILE A 6 -2.52 -12.28 -8.78
N GLY A 7 -2.36 -11.16 -8.13
CA GLY A 7 -3.41 -10.15 -7.97
C GLY A 7 -3.18 -8.93 -8.84
N ILE A 8 -4.16 -8.05 -8.85
CA ILE A 8 -4.09 -6.80 -9.61
C ILE A 8 -4.66 -5.63 -8.83
N ASN A 9 -4.07 -4.44 -9.02
CA ASN A 9 -4.65 -3.19 -8.56
C ASN A 9 -5.65 -2.66 -9.61
N PRO A 10 -6.82 -2.13 -9.23
CA PRO A 10 -7.83 -1.63 -10.16
C PRO A 10 -7.39 -0.39 -10.96
N LEU A 11 -6.22 0.18 -10.71
CA LEU A 11 -5.68 1.34 -11.46
C LEU A 11 -5.56 1.08 -12.98
N THR A 12 -5.60 -0.16 -13.41
CA THR A 12 -5.66 -0.51 -14.84
C THR A 12 -6.96 -0.02 -15.50
N TRP A 13 -8.06 0.11 -14.74
CA TRP A 13 -9.38 0.53 -15.24
C TRP A 13 -9.82 1.90 -14.71
N THR A 14 -9.36 2.24 -13.50
CA THR A 14 -9.74 3.45 -12.77
C THR A 14 -8.50 4.06 -12.13
N ASN A 15 -8.55 5.33 -11.72
CA ASN A 15 -7.39 5.94 -11.08
C ASN A 15 -7.83 6.64 -9.79
N ASP A 16 -7.25 6.24 -8.66
CA ASP A 16 -7.60 6.78 -7.36
C ASP A 16 -6.97 8.16 -7.11
N ASP A 17 -5.83 8.46 -7.76
CA ASP A 17 -5.15 9.77 -7.69
C ASP A 17 -5.74 10.78 -8.67
N LEU A 18 -6.32 10.30 -9.78
CA LEU A 18 -7.01 11.10 -10.77
C LEU A 18 -8.38 10.45 -11.10
N PRO A 19 -9.39 10.60 -10.24
CA PRO A 19 -10.67 9.89 -10.34
C PRO A 19 -11.46 10.12 -11.63
N SER A 20 -11.13 11.16 -12.41
CA SER A 20 -11.71 11.40 -13.73
C SER A 20 -11.29 10.34 -14.76
N LEU A 21 -10.10 9.73 -14.58
CA LEU A 21 -9.66 8.63 -15.43
C LEU A 21 -10.41 7.33 -15.05
N GLY A 22 -11.12 6.77 -16.02
CA GLY A 22 -11.92 5.58 -15.81
C GLY A 22 -13.16 5.79 -14.92
N ALA A 23 -13.61 7.05 -14.75
CA ALA A 23 -14.77 7.38 -13.90
C ALA A 23 -16.03 6.61 -14.29
N SER A 24 -16.24 6.39 -15.59
CA SER A 24 -17.40 5.67 -16.14
C SER A 24 -17.26 4.14 -16.12
N THR A 25 -16.07 3.60 -15.85
CA THR A 25 -15.85 2.14 -15.79
C THR A 25 -16.47 1.57 -14.53
N PRO A 26 -17.48 0.71 -14.60
CA PRO A 26 -18.10 0.14 -13.43
C PRO A 26 -17.20 -0.91 -12.77
N LEU A 27 -17.33 -1.07 -11.44
CA LEU A 27 -16.59 -2.09 -10.70
C LEU A 27 -16.77 -3.50 -11.26
N SER A 28 -17.98 -3.84 -11.67
CA SER A 28 -18.29 -5.16 -12.26
C SER A 28 -17.46 -5.46 -13.51
N GLN A 29 -17.17 -4.45 -14.33
CA GLN A 29 -16.29 -4.61 -15.48
C GLN A 29 -14.85 -4.90 -15.04
N CYS A 30 -14.32 -4.13 -14.09
CA CYS A 30 -12.96 -4.36 -13.55
C CYS A 30 -12.81 -5.80 -13.05
N LEU A 31 -13.77 -6.26 -12.24
CA LEU A 31 -13.74 -7.60 -11.66
C LEU A 31 -13.87 -8.70 -12.72
N SER A 32 -14.80 -8.56 -13.67
CA SER A 32 -15.00 -9.54 -14.73
C SER A 32 -13.78 -9.67 -15.64
N GLU A 33 -13.21 -8.54 -16.05
CA GLU A 33 -12.01 -8.53 -16.90
C GLU A 33 -10.78 -9.04 -16.15
N GLY A 34 -10.61 -8.66 -14.88
CA GLY A 34 -9.53 -9.18 -14.03
C GLY A 34 -9.62 -10.70 -13.84
N LYS A 35 -10.81 -11.23 -13.61
CA LYS A 35 -11.04 -12.68 -13.56
C LYS A 35 -10.73 -13.36 -14.89
N LEU A 36 -11.21 -12.79 -15.98
CA LEU A 36 -10.96 -13.31 -17.34
C LEU A 36 -9.45 -13.33 -17.67
N ALA A 37 -8.70 -12.32 -17.21
CA ALA A 37 -7.25 -12.25 -17.38
C ALA A 37 -6.49 -13.27 -16.51
N GLY A 38 -7.16 -13.95 -15.57
CA GLY A 38 -6.58 -15.00 -14.74
C GLY A 38 -6.06 -14.52 -13.38
N TYR A 39 -6.38 -13.30 -12.96
CA TYR A 39 -6.03 -12.82 -11.63
C TYR A 39 -6.81 -13.54 -10.53
N ALA A 40 -6.15 -13.79 -9.41
CA ALA A 40 -6.74 -14.46 -8.24
C ALA A 40 -7.48 -13.50 -7.31
N GLY A 41 -7.25 -12.20 -7.43
CA GLY A 41 -7.88 -11.20 -6.59
C GLY A 41 -7.44 -9.78 -6.91
N PHE A 42 -8.01 -8.83 -6.16
CA PHE A 42 -7.78 -7.40 -6.31
C PHE A 42 -7.28 -6.75 -5.03
N GLU A 43 -6.47 -5.71 -5.18
CA GLU A 43 -6.30 -4.70 -4.16
C GLU A 43 -7.57 -3.82 -4.08
N LEU A 44 -7.92 -3.36 -2.88
CA LEU A 44 -9.08 -2.52 -2.64
C LEU A 44 -8.91 -1.16 -3.32
N GLY A 45 -9.82 -0.81 -4.22
CA GLY A 45 -9.88 0.49 -4.89
C GLY A 45 -11.04 1.37 -4.40
N ASN A 46 -11.12 2.59 -4.90
CA ASN A 46 -12.12 3.60 -4.47
C ASN A 46 -13.56 3.21 -4.80
N LYS A 47 -13.78 2.39 -5.83
CA LYS A 47 -15.14 1.93 -6.25
C LYS A 47 -15.66 0.72 -5.49
N PHE A 48 -14.82 0.11 -4.66
CA PHE A 48 -15.21 -1.08 -3.90
C PHE A 48 -16.10 -0.71 -2.71
N PRO A 49 -17.10 -1.54 -2.35
CA PRO A 49 -17.85 -1.38 -1.11
C PRO A 49 -16.93 -1.35 0.11
N ARG A 50 -17.33 -0.61 1.14
CA ARG A 50 -16.58 -0.52 2.41
C ARG A 50 -17.23 -1.30 3.55
N GLU A 51 -18.40 -1.90 3.30
CA GLU A 51 -19.02 -2.86 4.20
C GLU A 51 -18.53 -4.28 3.85
N SER A 52 -18.05 -5.01 4.84
CA SER A 52 -17.41 -6.31 4.63
C SER A 52 -18.30 -7.34 3.95
N ASP A 53 -19.58 -7.40 4.33
CA ASP A 53 -20.53 -8.35 3.73
C ASP A 53 -20.76 -8.04 2.24
N GLN A 54 -20.93 -6.76 1.90
CA GLN A 54 -21.10 -6.33 0.51
C GLN A 54 -19.84 -6.57 -0.31
N LEU A 55 -18.66 -6.28 0.26
CA LEU A 55 -17.38 -6.50 -0.41
C LEU A 55 -17.14 -7.98 -0.66
N ASN A 56 -17.35 -8.81 0.33
CA ASN A 56 -17.24 -10.27 0.20
C ASN A 56 -18.20 -10.83 -0.85
N GLN A 57 -19.46 -10.36 -0.86
CA GLN A 57 -20.43 -10.77 -1.87
C GLN A 57 -19.97 -10.42 -3.28
N VAL A 58 -19.60 -9.16 -3.53
CA VAL A 58 -19.17 -8.69 -4.85
C VAL A 58 -17.95 -9.46 -5.36
N LEU A 59 -16.97 -9.71 -4.49
CA LEU A 59 -15.79 -10.48 -4.86
C LEU A 59 -16.13 -11.97 -5.11
N ALA A 60 -16.98 -12.56 -4.29
CA ALA A 60 -17.40 -13.96 -4.43
C ALA A 60 -18.17 -14.21 -5.73
N GLU A 61 -19.01 -13.28 -6.18
CA GLU A 61 -19.72 -13.35 -7.47
C GLU A 61 -18.77 -13.48 -8.67
N HIS A 62 -17.53 -13.02 -8.52
CA HIS A 62 -16.48 -13.10 -9.55
C HIS A 62 -15.40 -14.14 -9.21
N GLU A 63 -15.56 -14.91 -8.13
CA GLU A 63 -14.55 -15.86 -7.62
C GLU A 63 -13.17 -15.21 -7.43
N LEU A 64 -13.14 -14.01 -6.87
CA LEU A 64 -11.93 -13.21 -6.60
C LEU A 64 -11.73 -13.04 -5.08
N ALA A 65 -10.48 -12.86 -4.67
CA ALA A 65 -10.11 -12.55 -3.29
C ALA A 65 -9.80 -11.05 -3.13
N LEU A 66 -9.99 -10.51 -1.92
CA LEU A 66 -9.35 -9.26 -1.52
C LEU A 66 -7.91 -9.57 -1.13
N ILE A 67 -6.94 -8.97 -1.81
CA ILE A 67 -5.51 -9.25 -1.60
C ILE A 67 -4.94 -8.31 -0.54
N SER A 68 -5.20 -7.03 -0.67
CA SER A 68 -4.67 -5.94 0.15
C SER A 68 -5.55 -4.69 0.02
N GLY A 69 -5.18 -3.64 0.71
CA GLY A 69 -5.80 -2.34 0.55
C GLY A 69 -4.84 -1.23 0.93
N TRP A 70 -4.84 -0.15 0.14
CA TRP A 70 -4.07 1.04 0.39
C TRP A 70 -4.59 1.80 1.61
N TYR A 71 -3.68 2.22 2.48
CA TYR A 71 -3.93 3.15 3.56
C TYR A 71 -2.99 4.36 3.47
N SER A 72 -3.58 5.54 3.44
CA SER A 72 -2.87 6.82 3.44
C SER A 72 -2.49 7.21 4.87
N GLY A 73 -1.29 6.84 5.31
CA GLY A 73 -0.78 7.11 6.64
C GLY A 73 -0.41 8.57 6.83
N LYS A 74 -0.55 9.06 8.05
CA LYS A 74 -0.19 10.42 8.47
C LYS A 74 0.54 10.43 9.82
N LEU A 75 1.42 9.47 10.00
CA LEU A 75 2.15 9.31 11.27
C LEU A 75 3.08 10.48 11.58
N LEU A 76 3.50 11.25 10.59
CA LEU A 76 4.23 12.50 10.82
C LEU A 76 3.37 13.60 11.49
N GLU A 77 2.04 13.52 11.32
CA GLU A 77 1.07 14.47 11.92
C GLU A 77 0.39 13.89 13.16
N HIS A 78 0.37 12.57 13.33
CA HIS A 78 -0.34 11.87 14.38
C HIS A 78 0.60 11.32 15.46
N SER A 79 0.08 11.11 16.66
CA SER A 79 0.68 10.17 17.61
C SER A 79 0.51 8.73 17.12
N VAL A 80 1.27 7.79 17.68
CA VAL A 80 1.10 6.35 17.37
C VAL A 80 -0.33 5.89 17.69
N GLU A 81 -0.86 6.34 18.81
CA GLU A 81 -2.21 6.00 19.29
C GLU A 81 -3.28 6.53 18.34
N ASP A 82 -3.14 7.76 17.86
CA ASP A 82 -4.09 8.36 16.92
C ASP A 82 -4.01 7.70 15.55
N GLU A 83 -2.81 7.34 15.08
CA GLU A 83 -2.65 6.61 13.82
C GLU A 83 -3.25 5.21 13.90
N ILE A 84 -3.03 4.48 14.99
CA ILE A 84 -3.66 3.17 15.22
C ILE A 84 -5.19 3.31 15.23
N LYS A 85 -5.72 4.33 15.90
CA LYS A 85 -7.17 4.58 15.91
C LYS A 85 -7.70 4.91 14.50
N ALA A 86 -6.96 5.68 13.72
CA ALA A 86 -7.34 6.04 12.36
C ALA A 86 -7.32 4.84 11.39
N ILE A 87 -6.41 3.89 11.59
CA ILE A 87 -6.28 2.67 10.80
C ILE A 87 -7.42 1.67 11.07
N GLU A 88 -8.06 1.71 12.24
CA GLU A 88 -8.85 0.59 12.77
C GLU A 88 -9.96 0.12 11.83
N ASP A 89 -10.75 1.02 11.27
CA ASP A 89 -11.86 0.64 10.38
C ASP A 89 -11.35 -0.07 9.12
N HIS A 90 -10.25 0.41 8.55
CA HIS A 90 -9.62 -0.20 7.37
C HIS A 90 -9.00 -1.57 7.71
N LEU A 91 -8.35 -1.67 8.86
CA LEU A 91 -7.80 -2.92 9.37
C LEU A 91 -8.88 -3.98 9.54
N GLN A 92 -10.02 -3.63 10.16
CA GLN A 92 -11.12 -4.55 10.35
C GLN A 92 -11.76 -4.98 9.03
N LEU A 93 -11.92 -4.06 8.07
CA LEU A 93 -12.41 -4.41 6.74
C LEU A 93 -11.51 -5.45 6.06
N LEU A 94 -10.18 -5.23 6.07
CA LEU A 94 -9.22 -6.18 5.49
C LEU A 94 -9.33 -7.56 6.16
N LYS A 95 -9.36 -7.61 7.50
CA LYS A 95 -9.49 -8.86 8.27
C LYS A 95 -10.77 -9.61 7.91
N GLN A 96 -11.91 -8.93 7.91
CA GLN A 96 -13.22 -9.51 7.65
C GLN A 96 -13.36 -10.02 6.21
N CYS A 97 -12.59 -9.45 5.29
CA CYS A 97 -12.53 -9.89 3.90
C CYS A 97 -11.36 -10.86 3.60
N GLY A 98 -10.67 -11.35 4.63
CA GLY A 98 -9.63 -12.36 4.49
C GLY A 98 -8.29 -11.87 3.94
N SER A 99 -8.10 -10.55 3.84
CA SER A 99 -6.79 -9.99 3.49
C SER A 99 -5.85 -9.99 4.69
N THR A 100 -4.60 -10.32 4.45
CA THR A 100 -3.54 -10.37 5.45
C THR A 100 -2.49 -9.27 5.29
N VAL A 101 -2.70 -8.36 4.32
CA VAL A 101 -1.76 -7.29 4.01
C VAL A 101 -2.50 -5.96 3.95
N MET A 102 -1.95 -4.95 4.64
CA MET A 102 -2.30 -3.55 4.50
C MET A 102 -1.15 -2.82 3.81
N VAL A 103 -1.41 -2.22 2.67
CA VAL A 103 -0.45 -1.38 1.94
C VAL A 103 -0.46 0.00 2.59
N TYR A 104 0.64 0.40 3.19
CA TYR A 104 0.79 1.66 3.92
C TYR A 104 1.77 2.59 3.21
N CYS A 105 1.39 3.83 3.01
CA CYS A 105 2.27 4.90 2.56
C CYS A 105 2.09 6.14 3.44
N GLU A 106 3.19 6.75 3.90
CA GLU A 106 3.13 8.05 4.55
C GLU A 106 2.85 9.13 3.51
N VAL A 107 1.69 9.78 3.63
CA VAL A 107 1.25 10.77 2.64
C VAL A 107 1.29 12.21 3.17
N THR A 108 1.84 12.46 4.34
CA THR A 108 2.00 13.83 4.86
C THR A 108 2.79 14.67 3.87
N GLY A 109 2.17 15.74 3.39
CA GLY A 109 2.77 16.67 2.42
C GLY A 109 3.02 16.09 1.03
N CYS A 110 2.51 14.89 0.72
CA CYS A 110 2.71 14.25 -0.58
C CYS A 110 2.11 15.08 -1.72
N ILE A 111 2.70 14.95 -2.91
CA ILE A 111 2.32 15.70 -4.11
C ILE A 111 1.98 14.79 -5.30
N HIS A 112 1.95 13.47 -5.11
CA HIS A 112 1.75 12.51 -6.20
C HIS A 112 0.38 12.66 -6.91
N GLY A 113 -0.64 13.18 -6.23
CA GLY A 113 -1.95 13.51 -6.81
C GLY A 113 -2.04 14.92 -7.41
N GLU A 114 -0.96 15.73 -7.41
CA GLU A 114 -0.96 17.12 -7.84
C GLU A 114 -0.37 17.28 -9.25
N GLN A 115 -1.21 17.26 -10.29
CA GLN A 115 -0.78 17.28 -11.70
C GLN A 115 0.17 18.43 -12.08
N ASN A 116 0.05 19.59 -11.42
CA ASN A 116 0.81 20.78 -11.78
C ASN A 116 2.02 21.03 -10.86
N THR A 117 2.27 20.14 -9.90
CA THR A 117 3.40 20.26 -8.98
C THR A 117 4.51 19.30 -9.42
N PRO A 118 5.72 19.82 -9.72
CA PRO A 118 6.82 18.96 -10.12
C PRO A 118 7.26 18.06 -8.95
N LEU A 119 7.57 16.80 -9.22
CA LEU A 119 7.96 15.81 -8.21
C LEU A 119 9.21 16.21 -7.41
N SER A 120 10.06 17.08 -7.96
CA SER A 120 11.19 17.68 -7.23
C SER A 120 10.79 18.50 -5.99
N LYS A 121 9.51 18.84 -5.85
CA LYS A 121 8.95 19.52 -4.67
C LYS A 121 8.32 18.57 -3.65
N ARG A 122 8.52 17.26 -3.81
CA ARG A 122 8.02 16.28 -2.84
C ARG A 122 8.55 16.54 -1.42
N PRO A 123 7.83 16.09 -0.40
CA PRO A 123 8.30 16.21 0.98
C PRO A 123 9.51 15.31 1.22
N THR A 124 10.34 15.75 2.16
CA THR A 124 11.43 14.95 2.73
C THR A 124 11.40 15.12 4.24
N ILE A 125 12.00 14.19 4.97
CA ILE A 125 12.21 14.35 6.42
C ILE A 125 13.70 14.55 6.71
N ALA A 126 14.00 15.24 7.81
CA ALA A 126 15.38 15.50 8.22
C ALA A 126 16.11 14.19 8.56
N ALA A 127 17.42 14.18 8.35
CA ALA A 127 18.23 12.98 8.55
C ALA A 127 18.16 12.42 10.00
N ASP A 128 18.01 13.28 10.98
CA ASP A 128 17.86 12.93 12.38
C ASP A 128 16.44 12.50 12.78
N ALA A 129 15.45 12.69 11.92
CA ALA A 129 14.07 12.31 12.19
C ALA A 129 13.74 10.84 11.82
N TRP A 130 14.58 10.16 11.03
CA TRP A 130 14.31 8.80 10.58
C TRP A 130 14.20 7.79 11.72
N GLN A 131 15.01 7.93 12.76
CA GLN A 131 14.97 7.03 13.91
C GLN A 131 13.66 7.15 14.68
N ASP A 132 13.19 8.38 14.95
CA ASP A 132 11.90 8.58 15.62
C ASP A 132 10.75 8.09 14.78
N TYR A 133 10.71 8.47 13.50
CA TYR A 133 9.69 8.01 12.56
C TYR A 133 9.65 6.48 12.47
N GLY A 134 10.81 5.84 12.28
CA GLY A 134 10.92 4.39 12.20
C GLY A 134 10.48 3.66 13.46
N ASN A 135 10.83 4.18 14.66
CA ASN A 135 10.38 3.63 15.92
C ASN A 135 8.86 3.72 16.09
N ARG A 136 8.27 4.84 15.70
CA ARG A 136 6.82 5.05 15.75
C ARG A 136 6.09 4.17 14.75
N LEU A 137 6.57 4.09 13.52
CA LEU A 137 6.01 3.23 12.47
C LEU A 137 6.10 1.74 12.85
N SER A 138 7.18 1.33 13.49
CA SER A 138 7.33 -0.05 14.01
C SER A 138 6.25 -0.40 15.03
N LYS A 139 5.84 0.55 15.89
CA LYS A 139 4.73 0.32 16.84
C LYS A 139 3.41 0.13 16.13
N VAL A 140 3.12 0.92 15.08
CA VAL A 140 1.93 0.76 14.24
C VAL A 140 1.96 -0.59 13.52
N ALA A 141 3.10 -0.97 12.94
CA ALA A 141 3.29 -2.26 12.27
C ALA A 141 3.11 -3.44 13.24
N ASN A 142 3.67 -3.36 14.43
CA ASN A 142 3.49 -4.36 15.48
C ASN A 142 2.02 -4.54 15.87
N TYR A 143 1.28 -3.44 15.99
CA TYR A 143 -0.15 -3.49 16.26
C TYR A 143 -0.90 -4.23 15.14
N CYS A 144 -0.72 -3.83 13.88
CA CYS A 144 -1.37 -4.49 12.74
C CYS A 144 -1.03 -5.98 12.68
N LEU A 145 0.24 -6.34 12.86
CA LEU A 145 0.69 -7.73 12.86
C LEU A 145 0.06 -8.53 13.99
N SER A 146 -0.10 -7.95 15.19
CA SER A 146 -0.79 -8.58 16.32
C SER A 146 -2.28 -8.87 16.02
N GLN A 147 -2.86 -8.12 15.08
CA GLN A 147 -4.21 -8.32 14.58
C GLN A 147 -4.30 -9.28 13.39
N GLY A 148 -3.18 -9.84 12.94
CA GLY A 148 -3.09 -10.77 11.82
C GLY A 148 -2.98 -10.12 10.45
N VAL A 149 -2.65 -8.82 10.38
CA VAL A 149 -2.46 -8.08 9.14
C VAL A 149 -1.05 -7.50 9.08
N GLN A 150 -0.29 -7.90 8.07
CA GLN A 150 1.06 -7.41 7.82
C GLN A 150 1.01 -5.99 7.22
N LEU A 151 1.67 -5.04 7.86
CA LEU A 151 1.86 -3.71 7.27
C LEU A 151 2.99 -3.79 6.25
N ALA A 152 2.67 -3.50 4.99
CA ALA A 152 3.62 -3.45 3.88
C ALA A 152 3.81 -1.99 3.46
N TYR A 153 4.99 -1.43 3.70
CA TYR A 153 5.27 -0.05 3.32
C TYR A 153 5.47 0.06 1.81
N HIS A 154 4.67 0.91 1.18
CA HIS A 154 4.75 1.23 -0.23
C HIS A 154 5.55 2.52 -0.42
N HIS A 155 6.81 2.41 -0.85
CA HIS A 155 7.58 3.56 -1.32
C HIS A 155 6.94 4.09 -2.60
N HIS A 156 6.80 5.40 -2.71
CA HIS A 156 6.00 6.01 -3.77
C HIS A 156 6.59 7.34 -4.22
N MET A 157 6.56 7.59 -5.53
CA MET A 157 6.94 8.90 -6.06
C MET A 157 6.12 10.02 -5.39
N GLY A 158 6.76 11.16 -5.14
CA GLY A 158 6.07 12.33 -4.57
C GLY A 158 5.81 12.25 -3.07
N THR A 159 6.36 11.25 -2.36
CA THR A 159 6.24 11.06 -0.90
C THR A 159 7.60 11.14 -0.23
N ILE A 160 7.65 10.96 1.09
CA ILE A 160 8.90 11.00 1.87
C ILE A 160 9.82 9.80 1.63
N VAL A 161 9.30 8.70 1.09
CA VAL A 161 10.08 7.50 0.75
C VAL A 161 9.93 7.24 -0.74
N GLU A 162 10.87 7.74 -1.53
CA GLU A 162 10.86 7.61 -2.99
C GLU A 162 12.13 6.91 -3.49
N THR A 163 13.30 7.27 -2.99
CA THR A 163 14.59 6.80 -3.49
C THR A 163 15.08 5.52 -2.79
N SER A 164 16.09 4.86 -3.38
CA SER A 164 16.73 3.69 -2.77
C SER A 164 17.32 4.01 -1.40
N GLU A 165 17.91 5.19 -1.24
CA GLU A 165 18.52 5.66 0.00
C GLU A 165 17.44 5.87 1.08
N GLU A 166 16.28 6.38 0.72
CA GLU A 166 15.16 6.56 1.65
C GLU A 166 14.52 5.21 2.03
N ILE A 167 14.45 4.25 1.09
CA ILE A 167 14.08 2.86 1.42
C ILE A 167 15.06 2.28 2.43
N ASP A 168 16.37 2.47 2.22
CA ASP A 168 17.38 2.00 3.14
C ASP A 168 17.20 2.61 4.55
N LEU A 169 17.03 3.93 4.64
CA LEU A 169 16.78 4.62 5.90
C LEU A 169 15.50 4.13 6.59
N LEU A 170 14.43 3.89 5.83
CA LEU A 170 13.20 3.32 6.37
C LEU A 170 13.45 1.93 6.96
N MET A 171 14.05 1.04 6.19
CA MET A 171 14.25 -0.35 6.59
C MET A 171 15.23 -0.51 7.76
N GLU A 172 16.27 0.32 7.80
CA GLU A 172 17.27 0.34 8.87
C GLU A 172 16.71 0.87 10.21
N ASN A 173 15.71 1.74 10.16
CA ASN A 173 15.11 2.35 11.33
C ASN A 173 13.78 1.71 11.77
N THR A 174 13.34 0.64 11.10
CA THR A 174 12.10 -0.06 11.44
C THR A 174 12.36 -1.51 11.85
N SER A 175 11.47 -2.04 12.69
CA SER A 175 11.50 -3.44 13.10
C SER A 175 11.04 -4.39 11.98
N GLU A 176 11.29 -5.68 12.14
CA GLU A 176 10.88 -6.73 11.21
C GLU A 176 9.36 -6.88 11.07
N SER A 177 8.58 -6.28 11.98
CA SER A 177 7.12 -6.23 11.86
C SER A 177 6.63 -5.38 10.68
N LEU A 178 7.46 -4.43 10.22
CA LEU A 178 7.18 -3.69 8.98
C LEU A 178 7.73 -4.47 7.80
N GLY A 179 6.86 -4.88 6.89
CA GLY A 179 7.25 -5.41 5.59
C GLY A 179 7.45 -4.31 4.55
N LEU A 180 8.14 -4.65 3.47
CA LEU A 180 8.30 -3.79 2.30
C LEU A 180 7.40 -4.30 1.17
N LEU A 181 6.62 -3.40 0.58
CA LEU A 181 6.07 -3.57 -0.76
C LEU A 181 7.12 -3.07 -1.74
N LEU A 182 7.62 -3.93 -2.61
CA LEU A 182 8.59 -3.53 -3.62
C LEU A 182 7.88 -3.17 -4.92
N ASP A 183 7.66 -1.87 -5.14
CA ASP A 183 7.16 -1.37 -6.41
C ASP A 183 8.33 -1.11 -7.37
N THR A 184 8.47 -2.00 -8.33
CA THR A 184 9.58 -1.95 -9.31
C THR A 184 9.46 -0.76 -10.25
N GLY A 185 8.23 -0.33 -10.55
CA GLY A 185 7.95 0.82 -11.40
C GLY A 185 8.34 2.14 -10.73
N HIS A 186 7.87 2.39 -9.51
CA HIS A 186 8.21 3.59 -8.74
C HIS A 186 9.71 3.67 -8.48
N LEU A 187 10.34 2.55 -8.11
CA LEU A 187 11.77 2.54 -7.82
C LEU A 187 12.61 2.81 -9.06
N THR A 188 12.25 2.23 -10.21
CA THR A 188 12.93 2.52 -11.48
C THR A 188 12.76 3.99 -11.87
N TYR A 189 11.57 4.56 -11.69
CA TYR A 189 11.31 5.98 -11.91
C TYR A 189 12.21 6.87 -11.04
N ALA A 190 12.40 6.50 -9.78
CA ALA A 190 13.28 7.20 -8.84
C ALA A 190 14.78 7.01 -9.11
N GLY A 191 15.15 6.26 -10.15
CA GLY A 191 16.55 5.99 -10.52
C GLY A 191 17.19 4.84 -9.74
N GLY A 192 16.41 4.07 -8.97
CA GLY A 192 16.90 2.91 -8.22
C GLY A 192 16.94 1.62 -9.05
N ASP A 193 17.60 0.62 -8.48
CA ASP A 193 17.67 -0.74 -9.04
C ASP A 193 16.78 -1.70 -8.25
N PRO A 194 15.63 -2.13 -8.81
CA PRO A 194 14.72 -3.05 -8.13
C PRO A 194 15.35 -4.41 -7.80
N ILE A 195 16.28 -4.88 -8.63
CA ILE A 195 16.95 -6.17 -8.40
C ILE A 195 17.92 -6.06 -7.21
N ALA A 196 18.67 -4.98 -7.12
CA ALA A 196 19.56 -4.72 -5.99
C ALA A 196 18.75 -4.59 -4.68
N THR A 197 17.64 -3.84 -4.70
CA THR A 197 16.75 -3.68 -3.55
C THR A 197 16.10 -5.02 -3.16
N PHE A 198 15.65 -5.82 -4.13
CA PHE A 198 15.14 -7.16 -3.86
C PHE A 198 16.17 -8.03 -3.13
N LYS A 199 17.41 -8.08 -3.64
CA LYS A 199 18.48 -8.88 -3.02
C LYS A 199 18.81 -8.42 -1.60
N LYS A 200 18.76 -7.11 -1.36
CA LYS A 200 19.06 -6.52 -0.05
C LYS A 200 17.97 -6.84 0.98
N TYR A 201 16.70 -6.76 0.56
CA TYR A 201 15.55 -6.82 1.46
C TYR A 201 14.62 -8.02 1.24
N GLN A 202 15.07 -9.08 0.54
CA GLN A 202 14.24 -10.23 0.20
C GLN A 202 13.49 -10.86 1.40
N ASN A 203 14.06 -10.78 2.60
CA ASN A 203 13.42 -11.29 3.82
C ASN A 203 12.40 -10.33 4.44
N ARG A 204 12.33 -9.10 3.97
CA ARG A 204 11.42 -8.05 4.41
C ARG A 204 10.33 -7.73 3.37
N ILE A 205 10.49 -8.18 2.13
CA ILE A 205 9.49 -8.00 1.06
C ILE A 205 8.34 -8.96 1.31
N VAL A 206 7.14 -8.40 1.48
CA VAL A 206 5.92 -9.13 1.81
C VAL A 206 4.79 -8.90 0.80
N HIS A 207 5.00 -7.96 -0.13
CA HIS A 207 4.01 -7.65 -1.16
C HIS A 207 4.69 -7.08 -2.42
#